data_7062294526940cc6f026388692efb75c
#
_entry.id   7062294526940cc6f026388692efb75c
#
_cell.length_a   1.000
_cell.length_b   1.000
_cell.length_c   1.000
_cell.angle_alpha   90.00
_cell.angle_beta   90.00
_cell.angle_gamma   90.00
#
_symmetry.space_group_name_H-M   'P 1'
#
loop_
_entity.id
_entity.type
_entity.pdbx_description
1 polymer ?
#
loop_
_entity_poly.entity_id
_entity_poly.type
_entity_poly.pdbx_seq_one_letter_code
_entity_poly.pdbx_strand_id
1 'polypeptide(L)'
;AKYLLDRGIYDYIDAYWSPHAVFRNRVIIPFWQGDRIVGYTGRDFTGKSDAKYMSKSPKNFLYNVDAIKRNRMFLIVTEGVIDAACLDAVGIMSNEASDAQIDYINQFKGEVIVCPDRDKAGERLIKQAIENGWSVSFPYWEDGIKDAADAVHKYGKLYTLKSIIDGRISNSTKINVKMRIK
;
A
#
# COMPACT_ATOMS: atom_id res chain seq x y z
N ALA A 1 -14.66 -15.12 -0.58
CA ALA A 1 -15.47 -14.10 0.09
C ALA A 1 -15.12 -13.98 1.59
N LYS A 2 -15.21 -15.06 2.40
CA LYS A 2 -15.01 -15.00 3.86
C LYS A 2 -13.72 -14.26 4.29
N TYR A 3 -12.57 -14.61 3.72
CA TYR A 3 -11.30 -13.94 4.02
C TYR A 3 -11.34 -12.42 3.82
N LEU A 4 -11.99 -11.93 2.76
CA LEU A 4 -12.11 -10.50 2.48
C LEU A 4 -13.06 -9.82 3.46
N LEU A 5 -14.15 -10.49 3.84
CA LEU A 5 -15.10 -10.00 4.84
C LEU A 5 -14.47 -9.93 6.23
N ASP A 6 -13.78 -11.00 6.65
CA ASP A 6 -13.09 -11.07 7.94
C ASP A 6 -11.99 -10.00 8.08
N ARG A 7 -11.42 -9.56 6.95
CA ARG A 7 -10.43 -8.48 6.87
C ARG A 7 -11.04 -7.09 6.63
N GLY A 8 -12.36 -6.99 6.44
CA GLY A 8 -13.04 -5.73 6.12
C GLY A 8 -12.60 -5.07 4.82
N ILE A 9 -12.09 -5.86 3.86
CA ILE A 9 -11.52 -5.35 2.60
C ILE A 9 -12.37 -5.72 1.37
N TYR A 10 -13.52 -6.36 1.58
CA TYR A 10 -14.37 -6.87 0.51
C TYR A 10 -14.81 -5.78 -0.48
N ASP A 11 -15.17 -4.60 0.02
CA ASP A 11 -15.70 -3.49 -0.78
C ASP A 11 -14.60 -2.67 -1.47
N TYR A 12 -13.33 -2.97 -1.21
CA TYR A 12 -12.19 -2.20 -1.71
C TYR A 12 -11.38 -2.91 -2.78
N ILE A 13 -11.60 -4.21 -2.96
CA ILE A 13 -10.73 -5.04 -3.82
C ILE A 13 -11.58 -5.89 -4.75
N ASP A 14 -11.39 -5.72 -6.06
CA ASP A 14 -11.85 -6.69 -7.05
C ASP A 14 -11.01 -7.97 -6.91
N ALA A 15 -11.63 -9.00 -6.35
CA ALA A 15 -10.94 -10.23 -6.06
C ALA A 15 -11.59 -11.44 -6.72
N TYR A 16 -10.75 -12.33 -7.20
CA TYR A 16 -11.13 -13.54 -7.91
C TYR A 16 -10.61 -14.78 -7.20
N TRP A 17 -11.11 -15.91 -7.59
CA TRP A 17 -10.66 -17.22 -7.15
C TRP A 17 -10.55 -18.16 -8.35
N SER A 18 -9.67 -19.18 -8.24
CA SER A 18 -9.49 -20.20 -9.26
C SER A 18 -9.40 -21.58 -8.61
N PRO A 19 -10.04 -22.62 -9.18
CA PRO A 19 -9.93 -23.99 -8.70
C PRO A 19 -8.57 -24.63 -9.02
N HIS A 20 -7.75 -23.99 -9.85
CA HIS A 20 -6.43 -24.50 -10.20
C HIS A 20 -5.57 -24.71 -8.95
N ALA A 21 -4.85 -25.84 -8.88
CA ALA A 21 -4.14 -26.29 -7.68
C ALA A 21 -3.24 -25.22 -7.04
N VAL A 22 -2.57 -24.39 -7.86
CA VAL A 22 -1.68 -23.31 -7.41
C VAL A 22 -2.46 -22.16 -6.75
N PHE A 23 -3.72 -21.93 -7.17
CA PHE A 23 -4.51 -20.76 -6.76
C PHE A 23 -5.70 -21.08 -5.86
N ARG A 24 -6.07 -22.36 -5.69
CA ARG A 24 -7.28 -22.75 -4.94
C ARG A 24 -7.36 -22.20 -3.51
N ASN A 25 -6.20 -21.92 -2.89
CA ASN A 25 -6.10 -21.40 -1.53
C ASN A 25 -5.71 -19.90 -1.52
N ARG A 26 -5.93 -19.17 -2.63
CA ARG A 26 -5.53 -17.79 -2.78
C ARG A 26 -6.69 -16.92 -3.23
N VAL A 27 -6.72 -15.72 -2.66
CA VAL A 27 -7.47 -14.59 -3.22
C VAL A 27 -6.60 -13.98 -4.31
N ILE A 28 -7.12 -13.89 -5.53
CA ILE A 28 -6.40 -13.36 -6.69
C ILE A 28 -6.86 -11.92 -6.91
N ILE A 29 -5.92 -10.99 -6.88
CA ILE A 29 -6.16 -9.56 -7.12
C ILE A 29 -5.49 -9.23 -8.45
N PRO A 30 -6.25 -8.87 -9.50
CA PRO A 30 -5.69 -8.49 -10.79
C PRO A 30 -5.04 -7.13 -10.72
N PHE A 31 -4.02 -6.93 -11.54
CA PHE A 31 -3.36 -5.65 -11.74
C PHE A 31 -3.82 -5.05 -13.06
N TRP A 32 -4.49 -3.92 -12.98
CA TRP A 32 -5.03 -3.21 -14.11
C TRP A 32 -4.08 -2.08 -14.57
N GLN A 33 -4.00 -1.88 -15.88
CA GLN A 33 -3.40 -0.72 -16.49
C GLN A 33 -4.35 -0.27 -17.62
N GLY A 34 -5.10 0.80 -17.39
CA GLY A 34 -6.28 1.09 -18.16
C GLY A 34 -7.26 -0.09 -18.08
N ASP A 35 -7.78 -0.55 -19.23
CA ASP A 35 -8.75 -1.65 -19.33
C ASP A 35 -8.10 -3.04 -19.47
N ARG A 36 -6.78 -3.16 -19.25
CA ARG A 36 -6.05 -4.42 -19.44
C ARG A 36 -5.51 -4.96 -18.14
N ILE A 37 -5.66 -6.27 -17.92
CA ILE A 37 -4.97 -6.98 -16.85
C ILE A 37 -3.53 -7.23 -17.29
N VAL A 38 -2.57 -6.64 -16.57
CA VAL A 38 -1.13 -6.76 -16.86
C VAL A 38 -0.41 -7.68 -15.89
N GLY A 39 -1.08 -8.12 -14.83
CA GLY A 39 -0.53 -9.00 -13.82
C GLY A 39 -1.53 -9.34 -12.73
N TYR A 40 -1.04 -9.94 -11.68
CA TYR A 40 -1.87 -10.30 -10.51
C TYR A 40 -1.00 -10.52 -9.28
N THR A 41 -1.65 -10.52 -8.12
CA THR A 41 -1.13 -11.14 -6.90
C THR A 41 -2.14 -12.12 -6.33
N GLY A 42 -1.66 -13.28 -5.88
CA GLY A 42 -2.44 -14.30 -5.21
C GLY A 42 -2.07 -14.38 -3.74
N ARG A 43 -2.91 -13.84 -2.85
CA ARG A 43 -2.72 -13.89 -1.39
C ARG A 43 -3.21 -15.20 -0.83
N ASP A 44 -2.34 -15.97 -0.16
CA ASP A 44 -2.78 -17.14 0.61
C ASP A 44 -3.70 -16.71 1.76
N PHE A 45 -4.88 -17.35 1.85
CA PHE A 45 -5.86 -17.08 2.91
C PHE A 45 -5.89 -18.16 4.00
N THR A 46 -5.08 -19.22 3.86
CA THR A 46 -5.04 -20.31 4.83
C THR A 46 -3.98 -20.11 5.89
N GLY A 47 -2.98 -19.28 5.63
CA GLY A 47 -1.80 -19.08 6.49
C GLY A 47 -0.84 -20.26 6.50
N LYS A 48 -1.04 -21.27 5.63
CA LYS A 48 -0.26 -22.51 5.61
C LYS A 48 0.78 -22.56 4.48
N SER A 49 0.77 -21.58 3.59
CA SER A 49 1.72 -21.53 2.47
C SER A 49 2.99 -20.81 2.87
N ASP A 50 4.15 -21.38 2.53
CA ASP A 50 5.47 -20.74 2.70
C ASP A 50 5.54 -19.40 1.95
N ALA A 51 4.88 -19.30 0.79
CA ALA A 51 4.74 -18.07 0.03
C ALA A 51 3.40 -17.40 0.35
N LYS A 52 3.43 -16.40 1.24
CA LYS A 52 2.27 -15.55 1.60
C LYS A 52 1.63 -14.92 0.36
N TYR A 53 2.43 -14.47 -0.58
CA TYR A 53 2.02 -13.91 -1.87
C TYR A 53 2.66 -14.66 -3.04
N MET A 54 1.92 -14.78 -4.13
CA MET A 54 2.41 -15.18 -5.45
C MET A 54 2.00 -14.09 -6.43
N SER A 55 2.99 -13.38 -6.96
CA SER A 55 2.72 -12.23 -7.84
C SER A 55 3.41 -12.39 -9.19
N LYS A 56 2.74 -11.90 -10.23
CA LYS A 56 3.31 -11.69 -11.56
C LYS A 56 2.92 -10.29 -12.01
N SER A 57 3.90 -9.45 -12.26
CA SER A 57 3.69 -8.07 -12.71
C SER A 57 4.77 -7.66 -13.71
N PRO A 58 4.53 -6.64 -14.54
CA PRO A 58 5.57 -5.98 -15.30
C PRO A 58 6.69 -5.46 -14.36
N LYS A 59 7.88 -5.28 -14.92
CA LYS A 59 8.97 -4.62 -14.18
C LYS A 59 8.54 -3.20 -13.80
N ASN A 60 8.90 -2.77 -12.59
CA ASN A 60 8.59 -1.43 -12.07
C ASN A 60 7.07 -1.13 -12.00
N PHE A 61 6.23 -2.15 -11.88
CA PHE A 61 4.79 -1.97 -11.78
C PHE A 61 4.42 -1.17 -10.52
N LEU A 62 3.52 -0.20 -10.69
CA LEU A 62 2.83 0.50 -9.61
C LEU A 62 1.36 0.11 -9.62
N TYR A 63 0.85 -0.38 -8.50
CA TYR A 63 -0.58 -0.59 -8.34
C TYR A 63 -1.30 0.76 -8.32
N ASN A 64 -2.43 0.86 -9.03
CA ASN A 64 -3.23 2.08 -9.14
C ASN A 64 -2.44 3.31 -9.63
N VAL A 65 -1.54 3.10 -10.60
CA VAL A 65 -0.69 4.17 -11.18
C VAL A 65 -1.49 5.38 -11.70
N ASP A 66 -2.73 5.16 -12.14
CA ASP A 66 -3.60 6.24 -12.63
C ASP A 66 -4.00 7.24 -11.53
N ALA A 67 -3.83 6.88 -10.27
CA ALA A 67 -4.00 7.79 -9.14
C ALA A 67 -3.06 9.00 -9.20
N ILE A 68 -1.89 8.86 -9.82
CA ILE A 68 -0.88 9.92 -9.98
C ILE A 68 -1.39 11.05 -10.86
N LYS A 69 -2.24 10.73 -11.84
CA LYS A 69 -2.80 11.69 -12.80
C LYS A 69 -4.05 12.41 -12.31
N ARG A 70 -4.61 11.97 -11.17
CA ARG A 70 -5.84 12.57 -10.64
C ARG A 70 -5.56 13.93 -10.01
N ASN A 71 -6.51 14.86 -10.17
CA ASN A 71 -6.45 16.16 -9.52
C ASN A 71 -6.83 16.03 -8.04
N ARG A 72 -5.84 15.86 -7.17
CA ARG A 72 -5.97 15.78 -5.72
C ARG A 72 -4.79 16.44 -5.01
N MET A 73 -4.97 16.83 -3.75
CA MET A 73 -3.93 17.50 -2.96
C MET A 73 -2.84 16.52 -2.51
N PHE A 74 -3.21 15.29 -2.21
CA PHE A 74 -2.33 14.27 -1.62
C PHE A 74 -2.31 13.00 -2.45
N LEU A 75 -1.13 12.42 -2.63
CA LEU A 75 -0.93 11.06 -3.13
C LEU A 75 -0.38 10.21 -1.99
N ILE A 76 -1.15 9.23 -1.54
CA ILE A 76 -0.65 8.26 -0.55
C ILE A 76 0.08 7.14 -1.29
N VAL A 77 1.26 6.76 -0.78
CA VAL A 77 2.08 5.65 -1.28
C VAL A 77 2.21 4.61 -0.17
N THR A 78 1.92 3.35 -0.49
CA THR A 78 2.00 2.20 0.42
C THR A 78 2.88 1.10 -0.16
N GLU A 79 3.28 0.14 0.66
CA GLU A 79 4.07 -1.01 0.22
C GLU A 79 3.20 -2.03 -0.53
N GLY A 80 2.05 -2.36 0.02
CA GLY A 80 1.21 -3.46 -0.43
C GLY A 80 0.01 -3.05 -1.31
N VAL A 81 -0.48 -4.03 -2.08
CA VAL A 81 -1.68 -3.85 -2.92
C VAL A 81 -2.95 -3.67 -2.07
N ILE A 82 -3.05 -4.36 -0.94
CA ILE A 82 -4.26 -4.33 -0.11
C ILE A 82 -4.43 -2.95 0.52
N ASP A 83 -3.36 -2.40 1.08
CA ASP A 83 -3.35 -1.06 1.66
C ASP A 83 -3.66 0.01 0.61
N ALA A 84 -3.01 -0.11 -0.56
CA ALA A 84 -3.25 0.79 -1.67
C ALA A 84 -4.71 0.77 -2.14
N ALA A 85 -5.32 -0.41 -2.26
CA ALA A 85 -6.71 -0.56 -2.66
C ALA A 85 -7.68 0.06 -1.64
N CYS A 86 -7.48 -0.23 -0.35
CA CYS A 86 -8.31 0.31 0.73
C CYS A 86 -8.30 1.85 0.80
N LEU A 87 -7.17 2.46 0.47
CA LEU A 87 -6.98 3.91 0.55
C LEU A 87 -7.17 4.65 -0.78
N ASP A 88 -7.35 3.95 -1.91
CA ASP A 88 -7.22 4.52 -3.25
C ASP A 88 -5.82 5.18 -3.43
N ALA A 89 -4.81 4.52 -2.91
CA ALA A 89 -3.42 4.93 -2.91
C ALA A 89 -2.63 4.26 -4.04
N VAL A 90 -1.35 4.58 -4.18
CA VAL A 90 -0.41 3.87 -5.05
C VAL A 90 0.36 2.84 -4.23
N GLY A 91 0.43 1.60 -4.72
CA GLY A 91 1.23 0.53 -4.12
C GLY A 91 2.52 0.28 -4.90
N ILE A 92 3.67 0.27 -4.23
CA ILE A 92 4.96 0.00 -4.86
C ILE A 92 5.28 -1.49 -4.99
N MET A 93 4.47 -2.35 -4.38
CA MET A 93 4.55 -3.81 -4.42
C MET A 93 5.82 -4.42 -3.82
N SER A 94 6.56 -3.65 -3.04
CA SER A 94 7.78 -4.04 -2.32
C SER A 94 8.02 -3.09 -1.15
N ASN A 95 9.09 -3.31 -0.40
CA ASN A 95 9.52 -2.43 0.70
C ASN A 95 10.44 -1.29 0.25
N GLU A 96 10.69 -1.18 -1.05
CA GLU A 96 11.57 -0.18 -1.67
C GLU A 96 11.10 0.08 -3.09
N ALA A 97 10.96 1.35 -3.47
CA ALA A 97 10.60 1.74 -4.82
C ALA A 97 11.83 1.70 -5.73
N SER A 98 11.67 1.26 -6.98
CA SER A 98 12.72 1.39 -8.00
C SER A 98 12.79 2.85 -8.51
N ASP A 99 13.92 3.24 -9.10
CA ASP A 99 14.10 4.57 -9.68
C ASP A 99 12.97 4.94 -10.65
N ALA A 100 12.57 4.01 -11.51
CA ALA A 100 11.47 4.23 -12.45
C ALA A 100 10.11 4.42 -11.74
N GLN A 101 9.86 3.77 -10.61
CA GLN A 101 8.66 4.00 -9.80
C GLN A 101 8.72 5.37 -9.12
N ILE A 102 9.88 5.76 -8.62
CA ILE A 102 10.13 7.09 -8.04
C ILE A 102 9.87 8.18 -9.08
N ASP A 103 10.41 8.04 -10.29
CA ASP A 103 10.19 8.98 -11.40
C ASP A 103 8.71 9.13 -11.76
N TYR A 104 7.94 8.03 -11.70
CA TYR A 104 6.49 8.08 -11.92
C TYR A 104 5.78 8.81 -10.77
N ILE A 105 6.10 8.50 -9.52
CA ILE A 105 5.49 9.12 -8.34
C ILE A 105 5.78 10.63 -8.32
N ASN A 106 6.99 11.03 -8.70
CA ASN A 106 7.42 12.43 -8.77
C ASN A 106 6.69 13.26 -9.86
N GLN A 107 5.93 12.62 -10.77
CA GLN A 107 5.05 13.34 -11.71
C GLN A 107 3.79 13.90 -11.03
N PHE A 108 3.47 13.42 -9.84
CA PHE A 108 2.33 13.96 -9.08
C PHE A 108 2.58 15.43 -8.69
N LYS A 109 1.55 16.27 -8.87
CA LYS A 109 1.68 17.73 -8.68
C LYS A 109 1.41 18.20 -7.25
N GLY A 110 0.81 17.36 -6.43
CA GLY A 110 0.54 17.65 -5.02
C GLY A 110 1.59 17.08 -4.08
N GLU A 111 1.23 16.92 -2.80
CA GLU A 111 2.09 16.34 -1.78
C GLU A 111 2.04 14.80 -1.82
N VAL A 112 3.20 14.16 -1.93
CA VAL A 112 3.33 12.71 -1.77
C VAL A 112 3.50 12.37 -0.30
N ILE A 113 2.68 11.45 0.21
CA ILE A 113 2.70 10.99 1.60
C ILE A 113 2.94 9.48 1.60
N VAL A 114 4.09 9.05 2.10
CA VAL A 114 4.35 7.64 2.32
C VAL A 114 3.69 7.19 3.62
N CYS A 115 2.91 6.11 3.56
CA CYS A 115 2.35 5.42 4.72
C CYS A 115 2.98 4.03 4.80
N PRO A 116 4.14 3.87 5.48
CA PRO A 116 4.85 2.61 5.55
C PRO A 116 4.17 1.65 6.52
N ASP A 117 4.41 0.36 6.34
CA ASP A 117 4.04 -0.66 7.32
C ASP A 117 4.78 -0.40 8.65
N ARG A 118 4.14 -0.76 9.76
CA ARG A 118 4.69 -0.54 11.12
C ARG A 118 5.68 -1.62 11.52
N ASP A 119 6.54 -2.01 10.59
CA ASP A 119 7.57 -3.00 10.83
C ASP A 119 8.96 -2.50 10.38
N LYS A 120 9.97 -3.36 10.54
CA LYS A 120 11.36 -3.04 10.18
C LYS A 120 11.55 -2.90 8.65
N ALA A 121 10.70 -3.52 7.84
CA ALA A 121 10.80 -3.43 6.39
C ALA A 121 10.43 -2.04 5.89
N GLY A 122 9.43 -1.39 6.50
CA GLY A 122 9.00 -0.03 6.17
C GLY A 122 10.06 1.07 6.34
N GLU A 123 11.15 0.79 7.09
CA GLU A 123 12.25 1.77 7.26
C GLU A 123 12.94 2.12 5.94
N ARG A 124 12.97 1.21 4.96
CA ARG A 124 13.60 1.47 3.66
C ARG A 124 12.80 2.49 2.87
N LEU A 125 11.49 2.32 2.83
CA LEU A 125 10.61 3.25 2.13
C LEU A 125 10.62 4.64 2.80
N ILE A 126 10.77 4.71 4.13
CA ILE A 126 10.92 5.98 4.85
C ILE A 126 12.22 6.70 4.43
N LYS A 127 13.33 5.99 4.29
CA LYS A 127 14.60 6.58 3.82
C LYS A 127 14.48 7.14 2.41
N GLN A 128 13.86 6.38 1.50
CA GLN A 128 13.60 6.86 0.14
C GLN A 128 12.66 8.08 0.13
N ALA A 129 11.66 8.11 1.00
CA ALA A 129 10.79 9.27 1.13
C ALA A 129 11.58 10.54 1.51
N ILE A 130 12.52 10.43 2.46
CA ILE A 130 13.40 11.54 2.85
C ILE A 130 14.26 12.00 1.67
N GLU A 131 14.87 11.07 0.93
CA GLU A 131 15.74 11.36 -0.22
C GLU A 131 14.99 12.05 -1.37
N ASN A 132 13.71 11.74 -1.53
CA ASN A 132 12.86 12.28 -2.58
C ASN A 132 12.02 13.49 -2.14
N GLY A 133 12.18 13.96 -0.90
CA GLY A 133 11.41 15.09 -0.38
C GLY A 133 9.93 14.81 -0.15
N TRP A 134 9.54 13.52 -0.06
CA TRP A 134 8.18 13.11 0.27
C TRP A 134 7.92 13.19 1.77
N SER A 135 6.67 13.43 2.13
CA SER A 135 6.23 13.34 3.53
C SER A 135 6.09 11.88 3.96
N VAL A 136 6.34 11.61 5.23
CA VAL A 136 6.11 10.29 5.85
C VAL A 136 5.02 10.44 6.90
N SER A 137 4.04 9.55 6.87
CA SER A 137 2.98 9.52 7.87
C SER A 137 3.31 8.56 9.00
N PHE A 138 3.09 9.05 10.24
CA PHE A 138 3.13 8.27 11.48
C PHE A 138 1.77 8.41 12.16
N PRO A 139 0.71 7.80 11.62
CA PRO A 139 -0.63 7.99 12.13
C PRO A 139 -0.77 7.44 13.54
N TYR A 140 -1.62 8.05 14.35
CA TYR A 140 -1.93 7.60 15.70
C TYR A 140 -3.01 6.51 15.63
N TRP A 141 -2.55 5.25 15.52
CA TRP A 141 -3.43 4.08 15.60
C TRP A 141 -3.10 3.29 16.85
N GLU A 142 -4.10 2.62 17.40
CA GLU A 142 -3.92 1.76 18.57
C GLU A 142 -2.91 0.63 18.35
N ASP A 143 -2.39 0.11 19.44
CA ASP A 143 -1.53 -1.07 19.40
C ASP A 143 -2.26 -2.25 18.74
N GLY A 144 -1.51 -2.99 17.92
CA GLY A 144 -2.06 -4.12 17.15
C GLY A 144 -2.49 -3.76 15.71
N ILE A 145 -2.67 -2.48 15.36
CA ILE A 145 -2.88 -2.04 13.98
C ILE A 145 -1.53 -1.95 13.28
N LYS A 146 -1.30 -2.84 12.31
CA LYS A 146 0.02 -3.02 11.67
C LYS A 146 0.17 -2.24 10.36
N ASP A 147 -0.92 -2.13 9.63
CA ASP A 147 -0.94 -1.56 8.29
C ASP A 147 -2.22 -0.72 8.07
N ALA A 148 -2.30 -0.07 6.92
CA ALA A 148 -3.43 0.79 6.60
C ALA A 148 -4.73 0.01 6.38
N ALA A 149 -4.67 -1.22 5.90
CA ALA A 149 -5.85 -2.07 5.72
C ALA A 149 -6.47 -2.46 7.07
N ASP A 150 -5.63 -2.82 8.06
CA ASP A 150 -6.10 -3.05 9.43
C ASP A 150 -6.77 -1.80 10.02
N ALA A 151 -6.20 -0.61 9.76
CA ALA A 151 -6.78 0.66 10.19
C ALA A 151 -8.12 0.96 9.51
N VAL A 152 -8.24 0.71 8.20
CA VAL A 152 -9.51 0.85 7.47
C VAL A 152 -10.57 -0.11 8.01
N HIS A 153 -10.18 -1.35 8.30
CA HIS A 153 -11.10 -2.32 8.90
C HIS A 153 -11.63 -1.85 10.26
N LYS A 154 -10.76 -1.31 11.10
CA LYS A 154 -11.13 -0.90 12.45
C LYS A 154 -11.85 0.44 12.53
N TYR A 155 -11.38 1.44 11.80
CA TYR A 155 -11.81 2.83 11.95
C TYR A 155 -12.61 3.36 10.77
N GLY A 156 -12.64 2.62 9.64
CA GLY A 156 -13.20 3.07 8.38
C GLY A 156 -12.23 3.93 7.56
N LYS A 157 -12.49 3.98 6.24
CA LYS A 157 -11.59 4.63 5.26
C LYS A 157 -11.37 6.12 5.53
N LEU A 158 -12.44 6.87 5.82
CA LEU A 158 -12.32 8.33 6.01
C LEU A 158 -11.47 8.71 7.22
N TYR A 159 -11.67 8.02 8.34
CA TYR A 159 -10.86 8.24 9.54
C TYR A 159 -9.40 7.88 9.29
N THR A 160 -9.15 6.75 8.63
CA THR A 160 -7.79 6.30 8.30
C THR A 160 -7.09 7.30 7.38
N LEU A 161 -7.74 7.78 6.32
CA LEU A 161 -7.19 8.81 5.45
C LEU A 161 -6.86 10.10 6.22
N LYS A 162 -7.80 10.56 7.05
CA LYS A 162 -7.56 11.74 7.90
C LYS A 162 -6.36 11.54 8.81
N SER A 163 -6.26 10.39 9.49
CA SER A 163 -5.15 10.10 10.42
C SER A 163 -3.80 10.03 9.71
N ILE A 164 -3.75 9.52 8.47
CA ILE A 164 -2.55 9.51 7.63
C ILE A 164 -2.15 10.93 7.27
N ILE A 165 -3.09 11.76 6.85
CA ILE A 165 -2.84 13.16 6.47
C ILE A 165 -2.39 13.97 7.70
N ASP A 166 -3.06 13.83 8.83
CA ASP A 166 -2.72 14.56 10.06
C ASP A 166 -1.37 14.10 10.66
N GLY A 167 -1.04 12.81 10.52
CA GLY A 167 0.20 12.22 11.03
C GLY A 167 1.42 12.43 10.13
N ARG A 168 1.28 13.15 8.99
CA ARG A 168 2.39 13.35 8.06
C ARG A 168 3.43 14.35 8.57
N ILE A 169 4.67 14.07 8.26
CA ILE A 169 5.83 14.88 8.58
C ILE A 169 6.64 15.06 7.30
N SER A 170 6.91 16.30 6.90
CA SER A 170 7.75 16.63 5.72
C SER A 170 9.20 16.95 6.08
N ASN A 171 9.48 17.25 7.35
CA ASN A 171 10.82 17.61 7.79
C ASN A 171 11.67 16.36 8.06
N SER A 172 12.76 16.16 7.33
CA SER A 172 13.64 15.00 7.40
C SER A 172 14.22 14.75 8.80
N THR A 173 14.59 15.81 9.53
CA THR A 173 15.10 15.69 10.90
C THR A 173 14.03 15.14 11.83
N LYS A 174 12.78 15.66 11.74
CA LYS A 174 11.67 15.16 12.55
C LYS A 174 11.31 13.71 12.20
N ILE A 175 11.36 13.32 10.92
CA ILE A 175 11.15 11.94 10.49
C ILE A 175 12.21 11.03 11.14
N ASN A 176 13.50 11.39 11.05
CA ASN A 176 14.59 10.62 11.64
C ASN A 176 14.46 10.47 13.16
N VAL A 177 14.04 11.52 13.85
CA VAL A 177 13.77 11.45 15.31
C VAL A 177 12.62 10.48 15.59
N LYS A 178 11.53 10.58 14.82
CA LYS A 178 10.36 9.71 15.00
C LYS A 178 10.66 8.23 14.77
N MET A 179 11.54 7.92 13.80
CA MET A 179 12.01 6.54 13.54
C MET A 179 12.77 5.92 14.71
N ARG A 180 13.48 6.72 15.52
CA ARG A 180 14.30 6.25 16.64
C ARG A 180 13.52 6.03 17.94
N ILE A 181 12.31 6.57 18.03
CA ILE A 181 11.45 6.51 19.22
C ILE A 181 10.47 5.32 19.16
N LYS A 182 10.49 4.55 18.07
CA LYS A 182 9.65 3.34 17.89
C LYS A 182 10.14 2.17 18.72
#